data_bd2dc38881e2ce9d90d5edadea7cf07a
#
_entry.id   bd2dc38881e2ce9d90d5edadea7cf07a
#
_cell.length_a   1.000
_cell.length_b   1.000
_cell.length_c   1.000
_cell.angle_alpha   90.00
_cell.angle_beta   90.00
_cell.angle_gamma   90.00
#
_symmetry.space_group_name_H-M   'P 1'
#
loop_
_entity.id
_entity.type
_entity.pdbx_description
1 polymer ?
#
loop_
_entity_poly.entity_id
_entity_poly.type
_entity_poly.pdbx_seq_one_letter_code
_entity_poly.pdbx_strand_id
1 'polypeptide(L)'
;MTYDYSVATAGPIGPITWAEDAVKYAVSVIPASKVYVGIPGYGRDWITKVDGTCPSDVANSIKVGAKAATFVLRDANNLANSYGATPTYIDKYGETTFNYQKTYVGNTAAGLATQCVASRTVWYQDAQGYSARAALVAKYRLGGIAEWTLGMEDESAANAIRTLAKSIAPDVVLSNLTNDLTMTPLGSSITITGSFKLQDTTPISGLPVRIEGKNSSTDWHSIFNGITGSDGTIKVTSKFGENTSLRVASDGSWERLASQSQGQDIKVSRLISWQAPSSIKSGVTYQISGVVQPKVAGTSIQLLIDGVSTNTTVTDSSGTFTLPVKYGKTGVISVKLNIDGDNKFSQSTTNPFAILVR
;
A
#
# COMPACT_ATOMS: atom_id res chain seq x y z
N MET A 1 -0.14 -5.84 -28.23
CA MET A 1 0.22 -7.24 -28.58
C MET A 1 1.62 -7.20 -29.16
N THR A 2 2.59 -7.80 -28.49
CA THR A 2 4.02 -7.82 -28.87
C THR A 2 4.45 -9.22 -29.27
N TYR A 3 3.69 -9.83 -30.20
CA TYR A 3 3.92 -11.16 -30.76
C TYR A 3 3.49 -11.19 -32.27
N ASP A 4 3.71 -12.32 -32.94
CA ASP A 4 3.56 -12.52 -34.39
C ASP A 4 4.51 -11.63 -35.23
N TYR A 5 5.73 -11.36 -34.70
CA TYR A 5 6.76 -10.64 -35.44
C TYR A 5 7.23 -11.41 -36.68
N SER A 6 7.54 -12.68 -36.51
CA SER A 6 7.91 -13.58 -37.63
C SER A 6 6.68 -14.37 -38.11
N VAL A 7 6.30 -14.21 -39.36
CA VAL A 7 5.11 -14.87 -39.95
C VAL A 7 5.49 -15.83 -41.06
N ALA A 8 6.08 -15.34 -42.15
CA ALA A 8 6.41 -16.14 -43.34
C ALA A 8 7.77 -16.85 -43.24
N THR A 9 8.72 -16.28 -42.50
CA THR A 9 10.08 -16.79 -42.34
C THR A 9 10.28 -17.20 -40.90
N ALA A 10 10.99 -18.32 -40.64
CA ALA A 10 11.31 -18.79 -39.33
C ALA A 10 12.12 -17.74 -38.53
N GLY A 11 11.70 -17.46 -37.33
CA GLY A 11 12.31 -16.44 -36.47
C GLY A 11 11.55 -16.27 -35.18
N PRO A 12 12.02 -15.37 -34.27
CA PRO A 12 11.40 -15.12 -32.98
C PRO A 12 9.94 -14.64 -33.16
N ILE A 13 9.08 -15.04 -32.24
CA ILE A 13 7.64 -14.69 -32.27
C ILE A 13 7.44 -13.23 -31.87
N GLY A 14 8.23 -12.71 -30.93
CA GLY A 14 8.19 -11.32 -30.49
C GLY A 14 9.50 -10.95 -29.81
N PRO A 15 10.54 -10.55 -30.56
CA PRO A 15 11.85 -10.22 -30.00
C PRO A 15 11.72 -9.24 -28.82
N ILE A 16 12.44 -9.50 -27.71
CA ILE A 16 12.34 -8.66 -26.51
C ILE A 16 12.67 -7.19 -26.79
N THR A 17 13.62 -6.92 -27.67
CA THR A 17 13.99 -5.56 -28.06
C THR A 17 12.86 -4.85 -28.80
N TRP A 18 12.21 -5.54 -29.73
CA TRP A 18 11.05 -5.02 -30.43
C TRP A 18 9.83 -4.80 -29.49
N ALA A 19 9.60 -5.75 -28.59
CA ALA A 19 8.56 -5.62 -27.58
C ALA A 19 8.81 -4.40 -26.66
N GLU A 20 10.08 -4.21 -26.24
CA GLU A 20 10.47 -3.06 -25.43
C GLU A 20 10.33 -1.73 -26.17
N ASP A 21 10.70 -1.67 -27.44
CA ASP A 21 10.55 -0.44 -28.25
C ASP A 21 9.07 -0.08 -28.45
N ALA A 22 8.20 -1.07 -28.63
CA ALA A 22 6.75 -0.87 -28.67
C ALA A 22 6.23 -0.32 -27.31
N VAL A 23 6.72 -0.82 -26.18
CA VAL A 23 6.38 -0.33 -24.85
C VAL A 23 6.88 1.11 -24.67
N LYS A 24 8.13 1.43 -25.03
CA LYS A 24 8.68 2.80 -24.94
C LYS A 24 7.80 3.79 -25.72
N TYR A 25 7.40 3.43 -26.94
CA TYR A 25 6.50 4.26 -27.70
C TYR A 25 5.14 4.42 -27.03
N ALA A 26 4.54 3.32 -26.55
CA ALA A 26 3.23 3.37 -25.93
C ALA A 26 3.23 4.30 -24.68
N VAL A 27 4.22 4.20 -23.80
CA VAL A 27 4.29 5.04 -22.57
C VAL A 27 4.65 6.50 -22.86
N SER A 28 5.15 6.80 -24.07
CA SER A 28 5.36 8.20 -24.47
C SER A 28 4.07 8.94 -24.83
N VAL A 29 2.98 8.21 -25.11
CA VAL A 29 1.70 8.77 -25.56
C VAL A 29 0.50 8.34 -24.73
N ILE A 30 0.65 7.31 -23.87
CA ILE A 30 -0.39 6.77 -23.00
C ILE A 30 0.14 6.69 -21.56
N PRO A 31 -0.65 7.01 -20.54
CA PRO A 31 -0.25 6.77 -19.15
C PRO A 31 0.20 5.31 -18.94
N ALA A 32 1.40 5.11 -18.40
CA ALA A 32 2.03 3.79 -18.28
C ALA A 32 1.14 2.76 -17.56
N SER A 33 0.39 3.18 -16.54
CA SER A 33 -0.57 2.34 -15.81
C SER A 33 -1.71 1.77 -16.66
N LYS A 34 -1.93 2.30 -17.86
CA LYS A 34 -2.92 1.80 -18.83
C LYS A 34 -2.33 0.92 -19.93
N VAL A 35 -1.01 0.74 -19.95
CA VAL A 35 -0.29 -0.08 -20.92
C VAL A 35 -0.06 -1.47 -20.35
N TYR A 36 -0.38 -2.50 -21.13
CA TYR A 36 -0.15 -3.90 -20.80
C TYR A 36 0.72 -4.54 -21.88
N VAL A 37 1.77 -5.27 -21.49
CA VAL A 37 2.63 -5.97 -22.44
C VAL A 37 2.01 -7.33 -22.79
N GLY A 38 1.81 -7.59 -24.10
CA GLY A 38 1.26 -8.85 -24.58
C GLY A 38 2.32 -9.96 -24.63
N ILE A 39 1.98 -11.14 -24.09
CA ILE A 39 2.83 -12.34 -24.08
C ILE A 39 2.10 -13.48 -24.78
N PRO A 40 2.72 -14.20 -25.76
CA PRO A 40 2.10 -15.35 -26.41
C PRO A 40 2.27 -16.63 -25.60
N GLY A 41 1.19 -17.35 -25.36
CA GLY A 41 1.17 -18.70 -24.75
C GLY A 41 1.42 -19.83 -25.76
N TYR A 42 1.96 -19.52 -26.92
CA TYR A 42 2.15 -20.47 -28.02
C TYR A 42 3.52 -20.33 -28.65
N GLY A 43 3.94 -21.39 -29.35
CA GLY A 43 5.08 -21.43 -30.23
C GLY A 43 4.71 -21.60 -31.70
N ARG A 44 5.63 -21.30 -32.57
CA ARG A 44 5.53 -21.49 -34.00
C ARG A 44 6.61 -22.42 -34.50
N ASP A 45 6.25 -23.23 -35.54
CA ASP A 45 7.08 -24.28 -36.08
C ASP A 45 7.04 -24.18 -37.62
N TRP A 46 8.14 -23.76 -38.22
CA TRP A 46 8.28 -23.54 -39.68
C TRP A 46 9.03 -24.66 -40.36
N ILE A 47 8.65 -24.95 -41.60
CA ILE A 47 9.43 -25.77 -42.50
C ILE A 47 10.44 -24.87 -43.20
N THR A 48 11.74 -25.16 -42.97
CA THR A 48 12.86 -24.37 -43.50
C THR A 48 13.54 -25.01 -44.70
N LYS A 49 13.41 -26.35 -44.84
CA LYS A 49 13.93 -27.13 -45.97
C LYS A 49 13.09 -28.39 -46.16
N VAL A 50 12.98 -28.86 -47.41
CA VAL A 50 12.40 -30.17 -47.73
C VAL A 50 13.32 -30.88 -48.68
N ASP A 51 13.73 -32.09 -48.32
CA ASP A 51 14.55 -32.99 -49.14
C ASP A 51 13.70 -34.21 -49.56
N GLY A 52 13.78 -34.59 -50.82
CA GLY A 52 12.99 -35.68 -51.39
C GLY A 52 11.62 -35.25 -51.93
N THR A 53 10.79 -36.21 -52.33
CA THR A 53 9.45 -35.99 -52.86
C THR A 53 8.42 -36.36 -51.80
N CYS A 54 7.66 -35.41 -51.32
CA CYS A 54 6.66 -35.66 -50.30
C CYS A 54 5.47 -36.48 -50.81
N PRO A 55 4.86 -37.34 -49.98
CA PRO A 55 3.60 -38.03 -50.31
C PRO A 55 2.50 -37.04 -50.74
N SER A 56 1.65 -37.47 -51.67
CA SER A 56 0.64 -36.61 -52.29
C SER A 56 -0.37 -36.01 -51.30
N ASP A 57 -0.66 -36.72 -50.22
CA ASP A 57 -1.58 -36.30 -49.15
C ASP A 57 -1.05 -35.13 -48.32
N VAL A 58 0.29 -34.99 -48.23
CA VAL A 58 0.93 -33.92 -47.41
C VAL A 58 1.72 -32.91 -48.25
N ALA A 59 1.93 -33.16 -49.52
CA ALA A 59 2.81 -32.35 -50.41
C ALA A 59 2.45 -30.85 -50.42
N ASN A 60 1.15 -30.51 -50.33
CA ASN A 60 0.70 -29.13 -50.31
C ASN A 60 1.01 -28.40 -49.00
N SER A 61 1.08 -29.11 -47.87
CA SER A 61 1.36 -28.55 -46.53
C SER A 61 2.84 -28.64 -46.17
N ILE A 62 3.58 -29.59 -46.72
CA ILE A 62 4.98 -29.84 -46.41
C ILE A 62 5.87 -29.20 -47.46
N LYS A 63 6.00 -27.87 -47.41
CA LYS A 63 6.82 -27.08 -48.33
C LYS A 63 7.37 -25.83 -47.61
N VAL A 64 8.52 -25.36 -48.07
CA VAL A 64 9.10 -24.10 -47.59
C VAL A 64 8.11 -22.96 -47.93
N GLY A 65 7.90 -22.03 -46.97
CA GLY A 65 6.95 -20.94 -47.09
C GLY A 65 5.48 -21.33 -46.80
N ALA A 66 5.21 -22.59 -46.42
CA ALA A 66 3.92 -22.95 -45.84
C ALA A 66 3.70 -22.21 -44.53
N LYS A 67 2.43 -21.98 -44.18
CA LYS A 67 2.06 -21.37 -42.89
C LYS A 67 2.68 -22.18 -41.75
N ALA A 68 3.36 -21.50 -40.84
CA ALA A 68 3.90 -22.13 -39.62
C ALA A 68 2.81 -22.87 -38.84
N ALA A 69 3.12 -24.05 -38.37
CA ALA A 69 2.27 -24.71 -37.38
C ALA A 69 2.33 -23.96 -36.04
N THR A 70 1.20 -23.90 -35.36
CA THR A 70 1.11 -23.34 -34.04
C THR A 70 0.96 -24.46 -33.00
N PHE A 71 1.67 -24.39 -31.90
CA PHE A 71 1.51 -25.33 -30.79
C PHE A 71 1.40 -24.56 -29.46
N VAL A 72 0.75 -25.15 -28.47
CA VAL A 72 0.67 -24.56 -27.14
C VAL A 72 2.01 -24.72 -26.41
N LEU A 73 2.40 -23.71 -25.62
CA LEU A 73 3.72 -23.66 -24.99
C LEU A 73 4.02 -24.90 -24.12
N ARG A 74 3.03 -25.40 -23.38
CA ARG A 74 3.19 -26.62 -22.54
C ARG A 74 3.62 -27.86 -23.32
N ASP A 75 3.45 -27.90 -24.65
CA ASP A 75 3.85 -29.00 -25.50
C ASP A 75 5.27 -28.85 -26.08
N ALA A 76 5.93 -27.71 -25.85
CA ALA A 76 7.24 -27.40 -26.44
C ALA A 76 8.30 -28.44 -26.09
N ASN A 77 8.42 -28.82 -24.80
CA ASN A 77 9.39 -29.81 -24.34
C ASN A 77 9.07 -31.22 -24.89
N ASN A 78 7.80 -31.59 -24.99
CA ASN A 78 7.39 -32.87 -25.56
C ASN A 78 7.73 -32.91 -27.06
N LEU A 79 7.52 -31.81 -27.79
CA LEU A 79 7.89 -31.70 -29.20
C LEU A 79 9.42 -31.85 -29.37
N ALA A 80 10.23 -31.13 -28.61
CA ALA A 80 11.68 -31.24 -28.66
C ALA A 80 12.15 -32.65 -28.35
N ASN A 81 11.70 -33.25 -27.26
CA ASN A 81 12.05 -34.61 -26.82
C ASN A 81 11.68 -35.67 -27.85
N SER A 82 10.52 -35.54 -28.53
CA SER A 82 10.06 -36.48 -29.54
C SER A 82 10.99 -36.59 -30.73
N TYR A 83 11.82 -35.58 -30.98
CA TYR A 83 12.80 -35.54 -32.07
C TYR A 83 14.23 -35.45 -31.60
N GLY A 84 14.53 -35.66 -30.30
CA GLY A 84 15.88 -35.57 -29.73
C GLY A 84 16.50 -34.17 -29.90
N ALA A 85 15.71 -33.13 -29.99
CA ALA A 85 16.18 -31.76 -30.16
C ALA A 85 16.45 -31.11 -28.80
N THR A 86 17.45 -30.23 -28.75
CA THR A 86 17.81 -29.48 -27.53
C THR A 86 17.39 -28.02 -27.71
N PRO A 87 16.42 -27.55 -26.92
CA PRO A 87 16.04 -26.13 -26.90
C PRO A 87 17.21 -25.25 -26.41
N THR A 88 17.40 -24.10 -27.06
CA THR A 88 18.43 -23.12 -26.75
C THR A 88 17.80 -21.73 -26.62
N TYR A 89 17.99 -21.09 -25.49
CA TYR A 89 17.55 -19.70 -25.30
C TYR A 89 18.50 -18.74 -26.00
N ILE A 90 17.93 -17.76 -26.69
CA ILE A 90 18.68 -16.74 -27.44
C ILE A 90 18.46 -15.38 -26.75
N ASP A 91 19.40 -14.96 -25.92
CA ASP A 91 19.34 -13.72 -25.13
C ASP A 91 18.95 -12.50 -25.95
N LYS A 92 19.51 -12.35 -27.17
CA LYS A 92 19.21 -11.24 -28.07
C LYS A 92 17.72 -11.09 -28.36
N TYR A 93 17.01 -12.19 -28.43
CA TYR A 93 15.58 -12.20 -28.76
C TYR A 93 14.69 -12.43 -27.54
N GLY A 94 15.26 -12.91 -26.43
CA GLY A 94 14.48 -13.29 -25.26
C GLY A 94 13.53 -14.45 -25.54
N GLU A 95 13.95 -15.41 -26.38
CA GLU A 95 13.14 -16.54 -26.82
C GLU A 95 14.00 -17.79 -27.01
N THR A 96 13.32 -18.93 -26.93
CA THR A 96 13.92 -20.25 -27.08
C THR A 96 13.63 -20.80 -28.46
N THR A 97 14.60 -21.48 -29.05
CA THR A 97 14.52 -22.11 -30.38
C THR A 97 15.14 -23.48 -30.38
N PHE A 98 14.69 -24.34 -31.26
CA PHE A 98 15.34 -25.59 -31.62
C PHE A 98 15.03 -25.99 -33.04
N ASN A 99 15.85 -26.89 -33.62
CA ASN A 99 15.68 -27.44 -34.94
C ASN A 99 15.49 -28.95 -34.85
N TYR A 100 14.70 -29.51 -35.77
CA TYR A 100 14.51 -30.94 -35.90
C TYR A 100 14.18 -31.35 -37.32
N GLN A 101 14.23 -32.64 -37.60
CA GLN A 101 13.82 -33.19 -38.85
C GLN A 101 12.63 -34.13 -38.67
N LYS A 102 11.68 -34.05 -39.61
CA LYS A 102 10.51 -34.95 -39.66
C LYS A 102 10.41 -35.61 -41.01
N THR A 103 10.38 -36.95 -41.01
CA THR A 103 10.19 -37.76 -42.22
C THR A 103 8.73 -38.02 -42.43
N TYR A 104 8.29 -37.89 -43.67
CA TYR A 104 6.98 -38.22 -44.18
C TYR A 104 7.10 -39.32 -45.20
N VAL A 105 6.42 -40.46 -44.98
CA VAL A 105 6.43 -41.65 -45.84
C VAL A 105 5.01 -41.90 -46.35
N GLY A 106 4.89 -42.23 -47.62
CA GLY A 106 3.61 -42.49 -48.23
C GLY A 106 3.75 -42.78 -49.74
N ASN A 107 2.76 -42.40 -50.54
CA ASN A 107 2.75 -42.62 -51.96
C ASN A 107 2.63 -41.31 -52.77
N THR A 108 3.20 -41.29 -53.97
CA THR A 108 2.95 -40.24 -54.94
C THR A 108 1.50 -40.37 -55.49
N ALA A 109 1.02 -39.36 -56.24
CA ALA A 109 -0.28 -39.43 -56.91
C ALA A 109 -0.39 -40.61 -57.89
N ALA A 110 0.75 -41.13 -58.40
CA ALA A 110 0.81 -42.31 -59.27
C ALA A 110 0.90 -43.64 -58.49
N GLY A 111 0.77 -43.62 -57.16
CA GLY A 111 0.80 -44.83 -56.33
C GLY A 111 2.21 -45.36 -56.01
N LEU A 112 3.28 -44.68 -56.42
CA LEU A 112 4.65 -45.10 -56.15
C LEU A 112 5.08 -44.69 -54.74
N ALA A 113 5.76 -45.61 -54.01
CA ALA A 113 6.30 -45.31 -52.66
C ALA A 113 7.27 -44.13 -52.73
N THR A 114 7.14 -43.23 -51.78
CA THR A 114 7.98 -42.03 -51.67
C THR A 114 8.15 -41.56 -50.26
N GLN A 115 9.18 -40.76 -50.02
CA GLN A 115 9.40 -40.09 -48.76
C GLN A 115 10.06 -38.71 -48.94
N CYS A 116 9.80 -37.83 -48.00
CA CYS A 116 10.54 -36.59 -47.88
C CYS A 116 10.92 -36.33 -46.41
N VAL A 117 11.96 -35.54 -46.24
CA VAL A 117 12.42 -35.07 -44.91
C VAL A 117 12.26 -33.58 -44.88
N ALA A 118 11.48 -33.08 -43.93
CA ALA A 118 11.35 -31.66 -43.66
C ALA A 118 12.25 -31.25 -42.51
N SER A 119 13.15 -30.30 -42.76
CA SER A 119 13.87 -29.60 -41.66
C SER A 119 12.96 -28.51 -41.11
N ARG A 120 12.86 -28.45 -39.82
CA ARG A 120 11.92 -27.57 -39.12
C ARG A 120 12.65 -26.73 -38.07
N THR A 121 12.21 -25.51 -37.89
CA THR A 121 12.72 -24.55 -36.91
C THR A 121 11.57 -24.07 -36.04
N VAL A 122 11.72 -24.19 -34.72
CA VAL A 122 10.74 -23.83 -33.70
C VAL A 122 11.21 -22.59 -32.94
N TRP A 123 10.29 -21.67 -32.65
CA TRP A 123 10.51 -20.55 -31.75
C TRP A 123 9.35 -20.43 -30.77
N TYR A 124 9.68 -20.12 -29.50
CA TYR A 124 8.70 -19.92 -28.43
C TYR A 124 9.30 -19.18 -27.26
N GLN A 125 8.44 -18.76 -26.31
CA GLN A 125 8.87 -18.09 -25.09
C GLN A 125 8.76 -19.09 -23.93
N ASP A 126 9.90 -19.51 -23.38
CA ASP A 126 9.96 -20.31 -22.17
C ASP A 126 9.85 -19.45 -20.88
N ALA A 127 10.05 -20.04 -19.71
CA ALA A 127 10.02 -19.35 -18.42
C ALA A 127 10.94 -18.12 -18.38
N GLN A 128 12.12 -18.19 -19.00
CA GLN A 128 13.07 -17.07 -19.07
C GLN A 128 12.53 -15.96 -19.98
N GLY A 129 11.96 -16.32 -21.11
CA GLY A 129 11.31 -15.40 -22.05
C GLY A 129 10.11 -14.67 -21.42
N TYR A 130 9.30 -15.38 -20.66
CA TYR A 130 8.20 -14.82 -19.89
C TYR A 130 8.69 -13.84 -18.82
N SER A 131 9.70 -14.21 -18.04
CA SER A 131 10.31 -13.33 -17.04
C SER A 131 10.86 -12.05 -17.64
N ALA A 132 11.55 -12.14 -18.79
CA ALA A 132 12.11 -10.97 -19.46
C ALA A 132 11.04 -9.97 -19.90
N ARG A 133 9.88 -10.45 -20.38
CA ARG A 133 8.76 -9.57 -20.77
C ARG A 133 8.00 -9.01 -19.60
N ALA A 134 7.75 -9.83 -18.58
CA ALA A 134 7.09 -9.38 -17.38
C ALA A 134 7.95 -8.35 -16.61
N ALA A 135 9.28 -8.42 -16.69
CA ALA A 135 10.19 -7.41 -16.12
C ALA A 135 10.00 -6.00 -16.72
N LEU A 136 9.47 -5.89 -17.96
CA LEU A 136 9.11 -4.59 -18.55
C LEU A 136 8.03 -3.88 -17.75
N VAL A 137 7.17 -4.61 -17.03
CA VAL A 137 6.13 -4.04 -16.17
C VAL A 137 6.76 -3.15 -15.09
N ALA A 138 7.74 -3.68 -14.35
CA ALA A 138 8.45 -2.90 -13.34
C ALA A 138 9.27 -1.76 -13.97
N LYS A 139 10.01 -2.07 -15.06
CA LYS A 139 10.91 -1.12 -15.74
C LYS A 139 10.18 0.13 -16.22
N TYR A 140 8.98 -0.03 -16.76
CA TYR A 140 8.20 1.06 -17.36
C TYR A 140 6.96 1.44 -16.56
N ARG A 141 6.76 0.86 -15.37
CA ARG A 141 5.60 1.10 -14.47
C ARG A 141 4.27 0.85 -15.17
N LEU A 142 4.20 -0.27 -15.92
CA LEU A 142 3.02 -0.63 -16.71
C LEU A 142 1.86 -1.11 -15.83
N GLY A 143 0.66 -1.17 -16.40
CA GLY A 143 -0.53 -1.74 -15.76
C GLY A 143 -0.45 -3.25 -15.54
N GLY A 144 0.40 -3.96 -16.30
CA GLY A 144 0.59 -5.40 -16.16
C GLY A 144 0.95 -6.11 -17.47
N ILE A 145 0.68 -7.41 -17.51
CA ILE A 145 0.81 -8.28 -18.69
C ILE A 145 -0.57 -8.70 -19.20
N ALA A 146 -0.63 -9.04 -20.48
CA ALA A 146 -1.79 -9.67 -21.13
C ALA A 146 -1.32 -10.91 -21.89
N GLU A 147 -1.77 -12.08 -21.49
CA GLU A 147 -1.39 -13.34 -22.11
C GLU A 147 -2.42 -13.80 -23.14
N TRP A 148 -1.95 -14.22 -24.32
CA TRP A 148 -2.78 -14.87 -25.33
C TRP A 148 -2.30 -16.32 -25.53
N THR A 149 -3.00 -17.28 -24.96
CA THR A 149 -4.13 -17.15 -24.04
C THR A 149 -3.92 -18.04 -22.84
N LEU A 150 -4.60 -17.72 -21.73
CA LEU A 150 -4.52 -18.50 -20.50
C LEU A 150 -4.77 -19.99 -20.76
N GLY A 151 -3.94 -20.84 -20.13
CA GLY A 151 -3.99 -22.29 -20.25
C GLY A 151 -3.16 -22.84 -21.42
N MET A 152 -2.44 -22.01 -22.18
CA MET A 152 -1.45 -22.43 -23.18
C MET A 152 -0.03 -22.51 -22.62
N GLU A 153 0.27 -21.76 -21.56
CA GLU A 153 1.55 -21.72 -20.86
C GLU A 153 1.90 -23.06 -20.21
N ASP A 154 3.17 -23.32 -20.02
CA ASP A 154 3.62 -24.40 -19.16
C ASP A 154 3.68 -23.94 -17.70
N GLU A 155 3.80 -24.89 -16.78
CA GLU A 155 3.85 -24.60 -15.35
C GLU A 155 5.09 -23.76 -14.98
N SER A 156 6.21 -23.94 -15.66
CA SER A 156 7.43 -23.19 -15.38
C SER A 156 7.30 -21.72 -15.77
N ALA A 157 6.66 -21.42 -16.92
CA ALA A 157 6.35 -20.08 -17.34
C ALA A 157 5.36 -19.39 -16.41
N ALA A 158 4.29 -20.07 -15.99
CA ALA A 158 3.33 -19.56 -15.03
C ALA A 158 3.98 -19.25 -13.67
N ASN A 159 4.88 -20.12 -13.18
CA ASN A 159 5.62 -19.90 -11.93
C ASN A 159 6.63 -18.76 -12.05
N ALA A 160 7.28 -18.58 -13.19
CA ALA A 160 8.18 -17.46 -13.44
C ALA A 160 7.44 -16.11 -13.35
N ILE A 161 6.25 -15.99 -13.96
CA ILE A 161 5.39 -14.80 -13.82
C ILE A 161 4.98 -14.58 -12.36
N ARG A 162 4.53 -15.61 -11.63
CA ARG A 162 4.12 -15.49 -10.23
C ARG A 162 5.27 -15.03 -9.34
N THR A 163 6.47 -15.55 -9.57
CA THR A 163 7.68 -15.16 -8.81
C THR A 163 8.02 -13.70 -9.07
N LEU A 164 8.01 -13.29 -10.33
CA LEU A 164 8.29 -11.91 -10.70
C LEU A 164 7.19 -10.97 -10.17
N ALA A 165 5.91 -11.34 -10.29
CA ALA A 165 4.80 -10.53 -9.79
C ALA A 165 4.92 -10.25 -8.29
N LYS A 166 5.36 -11.23 -7.49
CA LYS A 166 5.62 -11.02 -6.06
C LYS A 166 6.74 -10.01 -5.81
N SER A 167 7.77 -9.99 -6.66
CA SER A 167 8.90 -9.07 -6.52
C SER A 167 8.61 -7.63 -6.96
N ILE A 168 7.58 -7.43 -7.78
CA ILE A 168 7.18 -6.10 -8.30
C ILE A 168 5.84 -5.62 -7.73
N ALA A 169 5.14 -6.42 -6.93
CA ALA A 169 3.89 -6.02 -6.27
C ALA A 169 4.18 -4.88 -5.27
N PRO A 170 3.25 -3.91 -5.10
CA PRO A 170 3.44 -2.86 -4.11
C PRO A 170 3.64 -3.44 -2.71
N ASP A 171 4.65 -2.95 -2.00
CA ASP A 171 4.93 -3.35 -0.63
C ASP A 171 3.81 -2.92 0.32
N VAL A 172 3.50 -3.76 1.30
CA VAL A 172 2.62 -3.40 2.40
C VAL A 172 3.36 -2.48 3.35
N VAL A 173 2.78 -1.32 3.64
CA VAL A 173 3.28 -0.35 4.61
C VAL A 173 2.55 -0.52 5.93
N LEU A 174 3.29 -0.78 6.99
CA LEU A 174 2.79 -0.79 8.36
C LEU A 174 3.01 0.60 8.96
N SER A 175 1.93 1.25 9.39
CA SER A 175 1.98 2.57 10.03
C SER A 175 1.52 2.48 11.48
N ASN A 176 2.21 3.18 12.36
CA ASN A 176 1.86 3.28 13.77
C ASN A 176 2.04 4.71 14.26
N LEU A 177 1.18 5.15 15.19
CA LEU A 177 1.26 6.43 15.86
C LEU A 177 1.48 6.22 17.36
N THR A 178 2.38 7.01 17.94
CA THR A 178 2.58 7.11 19.37
C THR A 178 2.65 8.57 19.78
N ASN A 179 2.27 8.86 21.02
CA ASN A 179 2.35 10.19 21.62
C ASN A 179 2.87 10.06 23.05
N ASP A 180 3.52 11.09 23.53
CA ASP A 180 4.11 11.12 24.89
C ASP A 180 3.06 11.30 25.99
N LEU A 181 1.90 11.87 25.66
CA LEU A 181 0.80 12.10 26.60
C LEU A 181 -0.55 11.76 25.94
N THR A 182 -1.41 11.06 26.68
CA THR A 182 -2.81 10.79 26.27
C THR A 182 -3.78 11.85 26.77
N MET A 183 -3.36 12.65 27.76
CA MET A 183 -4.10 13.79 28.27
C MET A 183 -3.17 14.97 28.49
N THR A 184 -3.61 16.17 28.12
CA THR A 184 -2.82 17.41 28.23
C THR A 184 -3.72 18.57 28.62
N PRO A 185 -3.22 19.52 29.42
CA PRO A 185 -3.91 20.80 29.65
C PRO A 185 -4.00 21.61 28.35
N LEU A 186 -5.08 22.37 28.20
CA LEU A 186 -5.30 23.27 27.06
C LEU A 186 -4.04 24.13 26.78
N GLY A 187 -3.60 24.14 25.53
CA GLY A 187 -2.44 24.91 25.10
C GLY A 187 -1.07 24.35 25.45
N SER A 188 -1.00 23.22 26.16
CA SER A 188 0.24 22.49 26.38
C SER A 188 0.65 21.71 25.13
N SER A 189 1.96 21.53 24.97
CA SER A 189 2.53 20.80 23.84
C SER A 189 2.58 19.31 24.11
N ILE A 190 2.32 18.50 23.07
CA ILE A 190 2.58 17.06 23.07
C ILE A 190 3.47 16.70 21.87
N THR A 191 4.26 15.64 22.03
CA THR A 191 5.07 15.09 20.94
C THR A 191 4.38 13.89 20.34
N ILE A 192 4.16 13.95 19.05
CA ILE A 192 3.54 12.89 18.23
C ILE A 192 4.64 12.25 17.42
N THR A 193 4.73 10.93 17.43
CA THR A 193 5.65 10.17 16.60
C THR A 193 4.88 9.21 15.69
N GLY A 194 5.01 9.39 14.38
CA GLY A 194 4.57 8.44 13.38
C GLY A 194 5.71 7.51 12.97
N SER A 195 5.46 6.24 12.79
CA SER A 195 6.45 5.29 12.25
C SER A 195 5.87 4.51 11.08
N PHE A 196 6.70 4.26 10.07
CA PHE A 196 6.35 3.57 8.83
C PHE A 196 7.41 2.53 8.50
N LYS A 197 6.99 1.29 8.32
CA LYS A 197 7.86 0.14 8.09
C LYS A 197 7.27 -0.75 7.02
N LEU A 198 8.11 -1.50 6.33
CA LEU A 198 7.68 -2.63 5.51
C LEU A 198 7.20 -3.79 6.41
N GLN A 199 6.59 -4.78 5.80
CA GLN A 199 6.06 -5.96 6.50
C GLN A 199 7.15 -6.79 7.20
N ASP A 200 8.38 -6.74 6.71
CA ASP A 200 9.58 -7.32 7.32
C ASP A 200 10.21 -6.46 8.44
N THR A 201 9.53 -5.38 8.84
CA THR A 201 9.94 -4.38 9.84
C THR A 201 11.03 -3.40 9.39
N THR A 202 11.49 -3.46 8.13
CA THR A 202 12.45 -2.49 7.59
C THR A 202 11.87 -1.07 7.61
N PRO A 203 12.57 -0.08 8.20
CA PRO A 203 12.12 1.30 8.21
C PRO A 203 12.05 1.90 6.80
N ILE A 204 11.02 2.70 6.52
CA ILE A 204 10.88 3.37 5.22
C ILE A 204 11.34 4.83 5.34
N SER A 205 12.51 5.13 4.80
CA SER A 205 13.06 6.49 4.72
C SER A 205 12.50 7.26 3.54
N GLY A 206 12.34 8.58 3.69
CA GLY A 206 11.94 9.47 2.59
C GLY A 206 10.48 9.31 2.13
N LEU A 207 9.63 8.61 2.89
CA LEU A 207 8.22 8.42 2.57
C LEU A 207 7.45 9.72 2.86
N PRO A 208 6.73 10.29 1.88
CA PRO A 208 5.77 11.37 2.13
C PRO A 208 4.63 10.87 3.01
N VAL A 209 4.41 11.56 4.13
CA VAL A 209 3.43 11.15 5.14
C VAL A 209 2.70 12.37 5.69
N ARG A 210 1.52 12.13 6.30
CA ARG A 210 0.77 13.16 7.01
C ARG A 210 0.33 12.65 8.37
N ILE A 211 0.22 13.58 9.31
CA ILE A 211 -0.49 13.39 10.57
C ILE A 211 -1.87 14.01 10.36
N GLU A 212 -2.89 13.23 10.60
CA GLU A 212 -4.28 13.65 10.46
C GLU A 212 -4.94 13.76 11.83
N GLY A 213 -5.79 14.76 11.97
CA GLY A 213 -6.59 15.01 13.15
C GLY A 213 -8.09 15.02 12.84
N LYS A 214 -8.88 14.57 13.80
CA LYS A 214 -10.34 14.64 13.81
C LYS A 214 -10.81 15.07 15.20
N ASN A 215 -11.73 16.02 15.28
CA ASN A 215 -12.32 16.48 16.53
C ASN A 215 -13.87 16.53 16.45
N SER A 216 -14.51 17.13 17.46
CA SER A 216 -15.97 17.22 17.52
C SER A 216 -16.60 18.04 16.39
N SER A 217 -15.82 18.87 15.70
CA SER A 217 -16.27 19.83 14.69
C SER A 217 -15.73 19.54 13.30
N THR A 218 -14.76 18.64 13.15
CA THR A 218 -14.07 18.34 11.88
C THR A 218 -13.91 16.84 11.67
N ASP A 219 -14.02 16.40 10.42
CA ASP A 219 -13.59 15.07 10.01
C ASP A 219 -12.06 15.00 9.86
N TRP A 220 -11.54 13.81 9.49
CA TRP A 220 -10.13 13.60 9.26
C TRP A 220 -9.55 14.57 8.25
N HIS A 221 -8.60 15.37 8.68
CA HIS A 221 -7.88 16.33 7.84
C HIS A 221 -6.41 16.37 8.22
N SER A 222 -5.55 16.73 7.28
CA SER A 222 -4.12 16.85 7.55
C SER A 222 -3.84 18.03 8.47
N ILE A 223 -3.18 17.76 9.59
CA ILE A 223 -2.66 18.79 10.52
C ILE A 223 -1.16 19.01 10.34
N PHE A 224 -0.46 18.05 9.71
CA PHE A 224 0.95 18.16 9.40
C PHE A 224 1.28 17.25 8.19
N ASN A 225 2.16 17.74 7.30
CA ASN A 225 2.73 16.99 6.20
C ASN A 225 4.25 17.00 6.30
N GLY A 226 4.90 15.88 6.00
CA GLY A 226 6.34 15.75 6.04
C GLY A 226 6.83 14.47 5.36
N ILE A 227 8.09 14.16 5.58
CA ILE A 227 8.73 12.94 5.09
C ILE A 227 9.41 12.21 6.24
N THR A 228 9.45 10.88 6.17
CA THR A 228 10.09 10.06 7.20
C THR A 228 11.62 10.19 7.17
N GLY A 229 12.24 10.18 8.35
CA GLY A 229 13.69 10.08 8.50
C GLY A 229 14.25 8.71 8.13
N SER A 230 15.57 8.54 8.27
CA SER A 230 16.26 7.27 7.98
C SER A 230 15.79 6.10 8.85
N ASP A 231 15.22 6.37 10.02
CA ASP A 231 14.63 5.40 10.95
C ASP A 231 13.14 5.08 10.63
N GLY A 232 12.60 5.61 9.52
CA GLY A 232 11.20 5.46 9.14
C GLY A 232 10.23 6.25 10.02
N THR A 233 10.71 7.24 10.82
CA THR A 233 9.85 8.00 11.72
C THR A 233 9.68 9.45 11.29
N ILE A 234 8.58 10.05 11.78
CA ILE A 234 8.34 11.49 11.76
C ILE A 234 7.94 11.93 13.16
N LYS A 235 8.51 13.03 13.64
CA LYS A 235 8.20 13.60 14.96
C LYS A 235 7.71 15.02 14.82
N VAL A 236 6.62 15.34 15.52
CA VAL A 236 6.01 16.67 15.52
C VAL A 236 5.57 17.02 16.94
N THR A 237 5.84 18.25 17.33
CA THR A 237 5.29 18.82 18.58
C THR A 237 4.11 19.72 18.22
N SER A 238 2.94 19.48 18.81
CA SER A 238 1.72 20.22 18.53
C SER A 238 0.94 20.54 19.81
N LYS A 239 0.02 21.51 19.71
CA LYS A 239 -0.91 21.91 20.77
C LYS A 239 -2.33 21.70 20.29
N PHE A 240 -3.19 21.18 21.14
CA PHE A 240 -4.59 20.94 20.81
C PHE A 240 -5.51 21.84 21.59
N GLY A 241 -6.51 22.38 20.90
CA GLY A 241 -7.54 23.26 21.49
C GLY A 241 -8.73 22.51 22.05
N GLU A 242 -8.87 21.22 21.74
CA GLU A 242 -9.96 20.35 22.19
C GLU A 242 -9.56 18.88 22.00
N ASN A 243 -10.36 17.96 22.55
CA ASN A 243 -10.19 16.51 22.36
C ASN A 243 -10.05 16.18 20.86
N THR A 244 -8.99 15.50 20.48
CA THR A 244 -8.65 15.24 19.09
C THR A 244 -8.19 13.79 18.92
N SER A 245 -8.77 13.08 17.98
CA SER A 245 -8.26 11.78 17.51
C SER A 245 -7.19 12.01 16.48
N LEU A 246 -6.06 11.31 16.58
CA LEU A 246 -4.90 11.43 15.71
C LEU A 246 -4.63 10.11 15.00
N ARG A 247 -4.19 10.17 13.76
CA ARG A 247 -3.59 9.05 13.03
C ARG A 247 -2.50 9.52 12.09
N VAL A 248 -1.64 8.62 11.66
CA VAL A 248 -0.68 8.87 10.60
C VAL A 248 -1.08 8.12 9.34
N ALA A 249 -0.79 8.71 8.18
CA ALA A 249 -1.14 8.13 6.89
C ALA A 249 -0.07 8.39 5.83
N SER A 250 0.03 7.50 4.86
CA SER A 250 0.77 7.66 3.61
C SER A 250 -0.11 7.31 2.42
N ASP A 251 0.06 8.01 1.31
CA ASP A 251 -0.60 7.67 0.07
C ASP A 251 0.08 6.48 -0.60
N GLY A 252 -0.69 5.76 -1.41
CA GLY A 252 -0.16 4.67 -2.22
C GLY A 252 0.69 5.18 -3.38
N SER A 253 1.64 4.35 -3.81
CA SER A 253 2.43 4.51 -5.01
C SER A 253 2.47 3.18 -5.76
N TRP A 254 3.15 3.13 -6.92
CA TRP A 254 3.39 1.86 -7.59
C TRP A 254 4.32 0.93 -6.79
N GLU A 255 5.13 1.47 -5.88
CA GLU A 255 6.06 0.71 -5.03
C GLU A 255 5.42 0.27 -3.72
N ARG A 256 4.45 1.03 -3.19
CA ARG A 256 3.91 0.84 -1.84
C ARG A 256 2.42 1.07 -1.78
N LEU A 257 1.72 0.27 -1.00
CA LEU A 257 0.30 0.47 -0.73
C LEU A 257 0.10 1.69 0.20
N ALA A 258 -1.04 2.35 0.04
CA ALA A 258 -1.47 3.37 1.00
C ALA A 258 -1.61 2.75 2.40
N SER A 259 -1.26 3.51 3.43
CA SER A 259 -1.33 3.05 4.81
C SER A 259 -1.87 4.13 5.74
N GLN A 260 -2.59 3.71 6.77
CA GLN A 260 -3.01 4.56 7.87
C GLN A 260 -2.97 3.79 9.19
N SER A 261 -2.56 4.45 10.27
CA SER A 261 -2.57 3.85 11.60
C SER A 261 -3.98 3.80 12.20
N GLN A 262 -4.14 3.05 13.27
CA GLN A 262 -5.29 3.20 14.16
C GLN A 262 -5.33 4.62 14.73
N GLY A 263 -6.55 5.13 14.96
CA GLY A 263 -6.75 6.40 15.63
C GLY A 263 -6.37 6.32 17.11
N GLN A 264 -5.72 7.37 17.61
CA GLN A 264 -5.42 7.54 19.04
C GLN A 264 -6.00 8.87 19.53
N ASP A 265 -6.70 8.83 20.68
CA ASP A 265 -7.31 10.00 21.25
C ASP A 265 -6.34 10.76 22.14
N ILE A 266 -6.26 12.05 21.92
CA ILE A 266 -5.67 13.03 22.84
C ILE A 266 -6.81 13.72 23.58
N LYS A 267 -6.81 13.59 24.88
CA LYS A 267 -7.76 14.26 25.78
C LYS A 267 -7.19 15.60 26.22
N VAL A 268 -7.98 16.64 26.12
CA VAL A 268 -7.61 18.00 26.51
C VAL A 268 -8.44 18.42 27.73
N SER A 269 -7.78 18.80 28.80
CA SER A 269 -8.44 19.34 29.98
C SER A 269 -8.49 20.87 29.93
N ARG A 270 -9.54 21.45 30.48
CA ARG A 270 -9.65 22.90 30.64
C ARG A 270 -8.58 23.41 31.63
N LEU A 271 -8.09 24.62 31.40
CA LEU A 271 -7.28 25.32 32.39
C LEU A 271 -8.20 26.01 33.38
N ILE A 272 -7.82 25.98 34.65
CA ILE A 272 -8.51 26.69 35.72
C ILE A 272 -7.51 27.51 36.53
N SER A 273 -7.85 28.77 36.75
CA SER A 273 -7.21 29.64 37.73
C SER A 273 -8.24 29.98 38.81
N TRP A 274 -7.94 29.73 40.08
CA TRP A 274 -8.88 29.92 41.14
C TRP A 274 -8.21 30.37 42.44
N GLN A 275 -9.00 30.98 43.31
CA GLN A 275 -8.58 31.49 44.61
C GLN A 275 -9.53 31.03 45.67
N ALA A 276 -8.98 30.71 46.84
CA ALA A 276 -9.69 30.39 48.04
C ALA A 276 -9.04 31.04 49.24
N PRO A 277 -9.76 31.37 50.31
CA PRO A 277 -9.16 31.84 51.56
C PRO A 277 -8.33 30.74 52.20
N SER A 278 -7.15 31.06 52.70
CA SER A 278 -6.30 30.09 53.44
C SER A 278 -6.86 29.73 54.82
N SER A 279 -7.79 30.57 55.35
CA SER A 279 -8.45 30.35 56.63
C SER A 279 -9.88 30.89 56.60
N ILE A 280 -10.81 30.16 57.23
CA ILE A 280 -12.21 30.53 57.38
C ILE A 280 -12.66 30.33 58.85
N LYS A 281 -13.74 31.04 59.26
CA LYS A 281 -14.40 30.78 60.54
C LYS A 281 -15.41 29.65 60.42
N SER A 282 -15.46 28.77 61.43
CA SER A 282 -16.42 27.66 61.48
C SER A 282 -17.85 28.18 61.36
N GLY A 283 -18.66 27.54 60.49
CA GLY A 283 -20.05 27.87 60.26
C GLY A 283 -20.30 29.12 59.39
N VAL A 284 -19.27 29.89 59.03
CA VAL A 284 -19.39 31.07 58.15
C VAL A 284 -19.20 30.69 56.69
N THR A 285 -19.98 31.25 55.80
CA THR A 285 -19.85 31.03 54.36
C THR A 285 -18.85 32.00 53.74
N TYR A 286 -17.89 31.46 52.96
CA TYR A 286 -16.91 32.20 52.17
C TYR A 286 -17.09 31.87 50.71
N GLN A 287 -16.46 32.66 49.84
CA GLN A 287 -16.53 32.44 48.38
C GLN A 287 -15.17 31.95 47.86
N ILE A 288 -15.22 30.89 47.05
CA ILE A 288 -14.15 30.49 46.15
C ILE A 288 -14.51 31.08 44.76
N SER A 289 -13.57 31.68 44.09
CA SER A 289 -13.78 32.26 42.77
C SER A 289 -12.67 31.87 41.83
N GLY A 290 -12.95 31.89 40.53
CA GLY A 290 -11.98 31.59 39.52
C GLY A 290 -12.45 31.80 38.10
N VAL A 291 -11.58 31.45 37.16
CA VAL A 291 -11.83 31.51 35.71
C VAL A 291 -11.41 30.20 35.07
N VAL A 292 -12.25 29.68 34.22
CA VAL A 292 -11.98 28.49 33.38
C VAL A 292 -11.67 28.90 31.94
N GLN A 293 -10.69 28.28 31.33
CA GLN A 293 -10.35 28.44 29.92
C GLN A 293 -10.68 27.17 29.15
N PRO A 294 -11.23 27.28 27.91
CA PRO A 294 -11.65 28.52 27.23
C PRO A 294 -12.82 29.18 27.96
N LYS A 295 -12.94 30.52 27.81
CA LYS A 295 -14.01 31.31 28.43
C LYS A 295 -15.34 31.03 27.76
N VAL A 296 -16.15 30.17 28.35
CA VAL A 296 -17.51 29.81 27.88
C VAL A 296 -18.46 29.72 29.07
N ALA A 297 -19.74 30.05 28.84
CA ALA A 297 -20.76 29.86 29.81
C ALA A 297 -21.17 28.39 29.97
N GLY A 298 -21.61 28.00 31.16
CA GLY A 298 -22.24 26.70 31.40
C GLY A 298 -21.30 25.55 31.68
N THR A 299 -19.97 25.79 31.85
CA THR A 299 -19.07 24.75 32.32
C THR A 299 -19.35 24.45 33.78
N SER A 300 -19.71 23.22 34.12
CA SER A 300 -20.03 22.76 35.45
C SER A 300 -18.76 22.59 36.31
N ILE A 301 -18.81 23.08 37.51
CA ILE A 301 -17.71 23.02 38.49
C ILE A 301 -18.27 22.54 39.83
N GLN A 302 -17.69 21.47 40.35
CA GLN A 302 -18.06 20.90 41.66
C GLN A 302 -16.98 21.21 42.69
N LEU A 303 -17.41 21.63 43.86
CA LEU A 303 -16.55 21.76 45.03
C LEU A 303 -16.51 20.44 45.79
N LEU A 304 -15.30 19.90 45.97
CA LEU A 304 -15.05 18.74 46.83
C LEU A 304 -14.32 19.19 48.10
N ILE A 305 -14.89 18.85 49.25
CA ILE A 305 -14.27 19.03 50.55
C ILE A 305 -13.96 17.64 51.11
N ASP A 306 -12.68 17.38 51.41
CA ASP A 306 -12.18 16.08 51.87
C ASP A 306 -12.65 14.90 50.98
N GLY A 307 -12.74 15.18 49.63
CA GLY A 307 -13.16 14.21 48.64
C GLY A 307 -14.68 14.09 48.44
N VAL A 308 -15.48 14.76 49.23
CA VAL A 308 -16.96 14.73 49.15
C VAL A 308 -17.47 15.96 48.38
N SER A 309 -18.30 15.75 47.37
CA SER A 309 -18.94 16.83 46.64
C SER A 309 -19.95 17.56 47.51
N THR A 310 -19.81 18.89 47.59
CA THR A 310 -20.62 19.72 48.49
C THR A 310 -21.47 20.76 47.76
N ASN A 311 -20.91 21.44 46.78
CA ASN A 311 -21.57 22.48 45.99
C ASN A 311 -21.21 22.41 44.52
N THR A 312 -22.09 22.88 43.66
CA THR A 312 -21.88 22.97 42.22
C THR A 312 -22.27 24.35 41.71
N THR A 313 -21.54 24.85 40.71
CA THR A 313 -21.85 26.07 39.97
C THR A 313 -21.56 25.90 38.49
N VAL A 314 -21.92 26.88 37.67
CA VAL A 314 -21.51 26.94 36.27
C VAL A 314 -20.83 28.26 35.96
N THR A 315 -19.96 28.26 34.96
CA THR A 315 -19.31 29.50 34.50
C THR A 315 -20.29 30.43 33.77
N ASP A 316 -20.05 31.73 33.86
CA ASP A 316 -20.68 32.76 33.00
C ASP A 316 -20.00 32.84 31.62
N SER A 317 -20.39 33.77 30.78
CA SER A 317 -19.84 33.98 29.43
C SER A 317 -18.37 34.43 29.42
N SER A 318 -17.84 34.93 30.51
CA SER A 318 -16.43 35.28 30.68
C SER A 318 -15.60 34.12 31.24
N GLY A 319 -16.21 32.96 31.45
CA GLY A 319 -15.60 31.78 32.07
C GLY A 319 -15.44 31.90 33.57
N THR A 320 -16.00 32.95 34.20
CA THR A 320 -15.90 33.22 35.65
C THR A 320 -16.90 32.37 36.43
N PHE A 321 -16.54 31.96 37.59
CA PHE A 321 -17.40 31.26 38.56
C PHE A 321 -17.16 31.70 39.99
N THR A 322 -18.20 31.49 40.81
CA THR A 322 -18.14 31.63 42.28
C THR A 322 -18.82 30.42 42.91
N LEU A 323 -18.20 29.89 44.00
CA LEU A 323 -18.71 28.77 44.77
C LEU A 323 -18.67 29.11 46.27
N PRO A 324 -19.78 28.97 46.98
CA PRO A 324 -19.76 29.11 48.43
C PRO A 324 -19.10 27.91 49.11
N VAL A 325 -18.24 28.16 50.08
CA VAL A 325 -17.66 27.16 50.96
C VAL A 325 -18.09 27.46 52.37
N LYS A 326 -18.71 26.49 53.06
CA LYS A 326 -19.09 26.52 54.45
C LYS A 326 -18.71 25.21 55.12
N TYR A 327 -18.02 25.28 56.27
CA TYR A 327 -17.66 24.09 57.03
C TYR A 327 -17.85 24.32 58.51
N GLY A 328 -18.49 23.37 59.20
CA GLY A 328 -18.94 23.53 60.58
C GLY A 328 -18.01 22.97 61.67
N LYS A 329 -16.93 22.29 61.28
CA LYS A 329 -15.97 21.71 62.21
C LYS A 329 -14.65 22.47 62.13
N THR A 330 -13.95 22.64 63.20
CA THR A 330 -12.60 23.23 63.24
C THR A 330 -11.57 22.19 62.76
N GLY A 331 -10.49 22.66 62.16
CA GLY A 331 -9.42 21.79 61.65
C GLY A 331 -8.98 22.19 60.21
N VAL A 332 -8.16 21.38 59.60
CA VAL A 332 -7.73 21.60 58.20
C VAL A 332 -8.59 20.76 57.27
N ILE A 333 -9.16 21.39 56.25
CA ILE A 333 -9.89 20.71 55.18
C ILE A 333 -9.12 20.77 53.85
N SER A 334 -9.27 19.76 53.06
CA SER A 334 -8.73 19.68 51.69
C SER A 334 -9.82 20.02 50.65
N VAL A 335 -9.59 21.08 49.91
CA VAL A 335 -10.54 21.55 48.90
C VAL A 335 -9.98 21.27 47.50
N LYS A 336 -10.81 20.71 46.61
CA LYS A 336 -10.54 20.53 45.21
C LYS A 336 -11.74 21.01 44.39
N LEU A 337 -11.47 21.38 43.15
CA LEU A 337 -12.51 21.65 42.16
C LEU A 337 -12.48 20.55 41.09
N ASN A 338 -13.62 19.96 40.82
CA ASN A 338 -13.84 19.06 39.69
C ASN A 338 -14.55 19.84 38.56
N ILE A 339 -13.98 19.84 37.37
CA ILE A 339 -14.49 20.50 36.18
C ILE A 339 -15.01 19.41 35.28
N ASP A 340 -16.30 19.43 34.97
CA ASP A 340 -16.92 18.44 34.13
C ASP A 340 -16.43 18.53 32.67
N GLY A 341 -16.33 17.37 32.05
CA GLY A 341 -16.03 17.24 30.61
C GLY A 341 -17.24 17.40 29.72
N ASP A 342 -16.99 17.57 28.45
CA ASP A 342 -17.99 17.55 27.38
C ASP A 342 -17.40 16.88 26.11
N ASN A 343 -18.02 17.05 24.95
CA ASN A 343 -17.51 16.51 23.68
C ASN A 343 -16.15 17.11 23.26
N LYS A 344 -15.80 18.32 23.76
CA LYS A 344 -14.56 19.04 23.44
C LYS A 344 -13.47 18.87 24.47
N PHE A 345 -13.81 18.71 25.73
CA PHE A 345 -12.86 18.70 26.84
C PHE A 345 -13.10 17.53 27.77
N SER A 346 -12.03 16.98 28.28
CA SER A 346 -12.10 15.93 29.29
C SER A 346 -12.32 16.50 30.67
N GLN A 347 -13.01 15.74 31.53
CA GLN A 347 -13.11 16.04 32.94
C GLN A 347 -11.71 16.18 33.56
N SER A 348 -11.59 17.11 34.50
CA SER A 348 -10.34 17.33 35.23
C SER A 348 -10.61 17.74 36.66
N THR A 349 -9.63 17.49 37.53
CA THR A 349 -9.71 17.86 38.95
C THR A 349 -8.45 18.64 39.33
N THR A 350 -8.59 19.72 40.09
CA THR A 350 -7.46 20.54 40.55
C THR A 350 -6.64 19.80 41.61
N ASN A 351 -5.40 20.26 41.82
CA ASN A 351 -4.64 19.89 43.00
C ASN A 351 -5.37 20.31 44.27
N PRO A 352 -5.19 19.60 45.39
CA PRO A 352 -5.80 19.95 46.69
C PRO A 352 -5.24 21.27 47.23
N PHE A 353 -6.13 22.08 47.78
CA PHE A 353 -5.79 23.31 48.50
C PHE A 353 -6.25 23.19 49.95
N ALA A 354 -5.35 23.43 50.91
CA ALA A 354 -5.66 23.32 52.34
C ALA A 354 -6.26 24.63 52.88
N ILE A 355 -7.38 24.53 53.58
CA ILE A 355 -8.02 25.65 54.28
C ILE A 355 -8.10 25.35 55.78
N LEU A 356 -7.61 26.28 56.62
CA LEU A 356 -7.73 26.19 58.05
C LEU A 356 -9.09 26.73 58.53
N VAL A 357 -9.90 25.89 59.15
CA VAL A 357 -11.19 26.27 59.77
C VAL A 357 -10.98 26.53 61.26
N ARG A 358 -11.27 27.73 61.68
CA ARG A 358 -11.06 28.21 63.10
C ARG A 358 -12.38 28.46 63.82
#